data_492d08d589e54047091b70d65e2b1906
#
_entry.id   492d08d589e54047091b70d65e2b1906
#
_cell.length_a   1.000
_cell.length_b   1.000
_cell.length_c   1.000
_cell.angle_alpha   90.00
_cell.angle_beta   90.00
_cell.angle_gamma   90.00
#
_symmetry.space_group_name_H-M   'P 1'
#
loop_
_entity.id
_entity.type
_entity.pdbx_description
1 polymer ?
#
loop_
_entity_poly.entity_id
_entity_poly.type
_entity_poly.pdbx_seq_one_letter_code
_entity_poly.pdbx_strand_id
1 'polypeptide(L)'
;MKVIYLDKLSKIEDEITLAIGNFDGVHLGHQKLLEIVKSYQDTKHAVLTFDPHPRKFFLGDKHKTLFTIKGKISLFEDKGFDYLFIGTFNKEFASLSVDEFVAVLKQLNVKRLVVGKDFRFGFKASGNINDLMKHFEVVVPDTLKSKEAERISTTLIKKYIEEGNIKKANEILGYDYHVLGVVEH
;
A
#
# COMPACT_ATOMS: atom_id res chain seq x y z
N MET A 1 6.94 -15.54 1.93
CA MET A 1 5.89 -14.58 2.39
C MET A 1 4.54 -15.27 2.50
N LYS A 2 3.75 -15.02 3.57
CA LYS A 2 2.36 -15.49 3.68
C LYS A 2 1.41 -14.43 3.09
N VAL A 3 0.57 -14.84 2.12
CA VAL A 3 -0.46 -13.97 1.52
C VAL A 3 -1.81 -14.31 2.15
N ILE A 4 -2.44 -13.33 2.77
CA ILE A 4 -3.69 -13.51 3.52
C ILE A 4 -4.72 -12.46 3.09
N TYR A 5 -5.86 -12.92 2.57
CA TYR A 5 -7.02 -12.05 2.33
C TYR A 5 -7.76 -11.80 3.64
N LEU A 6 -8.16 -10.54 3.90
CA LEU A 6 -8.77 -10.15 5.18
C LEU A 6 -10.12 -10.84 5.44
N ASP A 7 -10.85 -11.20 4.41
CA ASP A 7 -12.10 -11.97 4.50
C ASP A 7 -11.90 -13.44 4.90
N LYS A 8 -10.64 -13.92 4.88
CA LYS A 8 -10.21 -15.26 5.29
C LYS A 8 -9.21 -15.20 6.45
N LEU A 9 -9.25 -14.12 7.21
CA LEU A 9 -8.30 -13.88 8.28
C LEU A 9 -8.49 -14.91 9.40
N SER A 10 -7.41 -15.62 9.71
CA SER A 10 -7.23 -16.36 10.97
C SER A 10 -6.41 -15.51 11.95
N LYS A 11 -6.41 -15.88 13.23
CA LYS A 11 -5.62 -15.19 14.25
C LYS A 11 -4.14 -15.15 13.87
N ILE A 12 -3.55 -13.94 13.94
CA ILE A 12 -2.11 -13.72 13.75
C ILE A 12 -1.45 -13.69 15.14
N GLU A 13 -0.50 -14.60 15.35
CA GLU A 13 0.23 -14.72 16.62
C GLU A 13 1.42 -13.75 16.70
N ASP A 14 2.08 -13.50 15.56
CA ASP A 14 3.23 -12.61 15.49
C ASP A 14 2.84 -11.15 15.71
N GLU A 15 3.61 -10.40 16.47
CA GLU A 15 3.51 -8.94 16.51
C GLU A 15 3.97 -8.35 15.16
N ILE A 16 3.20 -7.41 14.61
CA ILE A 16 3.36 -6.90 13.25
C ILE A 16 3.75 -5.42 13.23
N THR A 17 4.79 -5.07 12.48
CA THR A 17 4.97 -3.72 11.92
C THR A 17 4.40 -3.71 10.51
N LEU A 18 3.39 -2.86 10.28
CA LEU A 18 2.55 -2.86 9.08
C LEU A 18 2.66 -1.56 8.30
N ALA A 19 2.99 -1.64 7.00
CA ALA A 19 2.73 -0.54 6.08
C ALA A 19 1.35 -0.69 5.45
N ILE A 20 0.57 0.39 5.38
CA ILE A 20 -0.75 0.40 4.73
C ILE A 20 -0.72 1.35 3.53
N GLY A 21 -1.16 0.85 2.37
CA GLY A 21 -1.24 1.66 1.17
C GLY A 21 -1.71 0.90 -0.07
N ASN A 22 -2.02 1.64 -1.11
CA ASN A 22 -2.38 1.03 -2.40
C ASN A 22 -1.18 0.41 -3.10
N PHE A 23 0.01 0.93 -2.86
CA PHE A 23 1.28 0.46 -3.43
C PHE A 23 1.21 0.24 -4.95
N ASP A 24 0.52 1.15 -5.64
CA ASP A 24 0.43 1.13 -7.10
C ASP A 24 1.68 1.77 -7.69
N GLY A 25 2.56 0.94 -8.26
CA GLY A 25 3.85 1.32 -8.80
C GLY A 25 5.01 1.36 -7.79
N VAL A 26 4.78 1.16 -6.50
CA VAL A 26 5.82 1.13 -5.42
C VAL A 26 6.97 2.12 -5.63
N HIS A 27 6.62 3.38 -5.92
CA HIS A 27 7.56 4.47 -6.15
C HIS A 27 8.43 4.80 -4.92
N LEU A 28 9.43 5.65 -5.07
CA LEU A 28 10.38 6.00 -3.99
C LEU A 28 9.71 6.38 -2.67
N GLY A 29 8.56 7.08 -2.70
CA GLY A 29 7.78 7.38 -1.50
C GLY A 29 7.22 6.13 -0.81
N HIS A 30 6.76 5.13 -1.58
CA HIS A 30 6.35 3.85 -1.03
C HIS A 30 7.55 3.04 -0.51
N GLN A 31 8.67 3.04 -1.26
CA GLN A 31 9.89 2.33 -0.84
C GLN A 31 10.37 2.82 0.52
N LYS A 32 10.31 4.13 0.77
CA LYS A 32 10.66 4.71 2.07
C LYS A 32 9.80 4.16 3.22
N LEU A 33 8.48 4.00 3.01
CA LEU A 33 7.60 3.36 3.99
C LEU A 33 8.03 1.91 4.26
N LEU A 34 8.33 1.17 3.20
CA LEU A 34 8.71 -0.25 3.27
C LEU A 34 10.07 -0.43 3.96
N GLU A 35 11.04 0.46 3.71
CA GLU A 35 12.34 0.49 4.39
C GLU A 35 12.17 0.70 5.90
N ILE A 36 11.30 1.63 6.31
CA ILE A 36 11.02 1.87 7.72
C ILE A 36 10.39 0.64 8.37
N VAL A 37 9.43 -0.03 7.73
CA VAL A 37 8.89 -1.29 8.24
C VAL A 37 10.00 -2.29 8.49
N LYS A 38 10.92 -2.45 7.55
CA LYS A 38 12.03 -3.42 7.62
C LYS A 38 13.14 -3.05 8.61
N SER A 39 13.18 -1.81 9.08
CA SER A 39 14.17 -1.38 10.08
C SER A 39 13.86 -1.89 11.50
N TYR A 40 12.63 -2.32 11.77
CA TYR A 40 12.21 -2.84 13.07
C TYR A 40 12.45 -4.34 13.16
N GLN A 41 13.35 -4.76 14.06
CA GLN A 41 13.74 -6.16 14.24
C GLN A 41 12.92 -6.88 15.34
N ASP A 42 12.08 -6.14 16.05
CA ASP A 42 11.26 -6.62 17.17
C ASP A 42 9.90 -7.18 16.75
N THR A 43 9.57 -7.13 15.46
CA THR A 43 8.28 -7.55 14.89
C THR A 43 8.44 -8.20 13.52
N LYS A 44 7.41 -8.90 13.04
CA LYS A 44 7.31 -9.34 11.66
C LYS A 44 6.94 -8.18 10.74
N HIS A 45 7.47 -8.20 9.52
CA HIS A 45 7.28 -7.16 8.52
C HIS A 45 6.10 -7.47 7.62
N ALA A 46 5.15 -6.56 7.55
CA ALA A 46 3.93 -6.77 6.78
C ALA A 46 3.52 -5.56 5.93
N VAL A 47 2.75 -5.86 4.89
CA VAL A 47 2.09 -4.88 4.04
C VAL A 47 0.60 -5.17 4.00
N LEU A 48 -0.24 -4.16 4.09
CA LEU A 48 -1.66 -4.21 3.77
C LEU A 48 -1.91 -3.40 2.50
N THR A 49 -2.42 -4.08 1.47
CA THR A 49 -2.85 -3.48 0.21
C THR A 49 -4.28 -3.91 -0.13
N PHE A 50 -4.82 -3.37 -1.23
CA PHE A 50 -6.23 -3.58 -1.58
C PHE A 50 -6.36 -4.12 -2.99
N ASP A 51 -7.34 -5.02 -3.19
CA ASP A 51 -7.75 -5.54 -4.49
C ASP A 51 -9.28 -5.70 -4.55
N PRO A 52 -9.95 -5.08 -5.56
CA PRO A 52 -9.40 -4.12 -6.51
C PRO A 52 -8.86 -2.85 -5.83
N HIS A 53 -8.05 -2.09 -6.56
CA HIS A 53 -7.61 -0.76 -6.08
C HIS A 53 -8.85 0.11 -5.73
N PRO A 54 -8.88 0.82 -4.57
CA PRO A 54 -10.06 1.59 -4.15
C PRO A 54 -10.63 2.52 -5.23
N ARG A 55 -9.77 3.26 -5.95
CA ARG A 55 -10.23 4.10 -7.06
C ARG A 55 -10.82 3.30 -8.23
N LYS A 56 -10.32 2.08 -8.49
CA LYS A 56 -10.88 1.21 -9.52
C LYS A 56 -12.28 0.74 -9.13
N PHE A 57 -12.50 0.44 -7.86
CA PHE A 57 -13.82 0.09 -7.35
C PHE A 57 -14.86 1.20 -7.61
N PHE A 58 -14.50 2.49 -7.38
CA PHE A 58 -15.42 3.61 -7.57
C PHE A 58 -15.52 4.10 -9.03
N LEU A 59 -14.45 4.03 -9.81
CA LEU A 59 -14.35 4.62 -11.16
C LEU A 59 -14.39 3.58 -12.29
N GLY A 60 -14.39 2.28 -11.95
CA GLY A 60 -14.36 1.20 -12.94
C GLY A 60 -13.12 1.26 -13.82
N ASP A 61 -13.28 0.94 -15.10
CA ASP A 61 -12.18 0.86 -16.08
C ASP A 61 -11.56 2.22 -16.44
N LYS A 62 -12.15 3.33 -15.98
CA LYS A 62 -11.54 4.66 -16.10
C LYS A 62 -10.27 4.78 -15.24
N HIS A 63 -10.12 3.94 -14.21
CA HIS A 63 -8.92 3.92 -13.39
C HIS A 63 -8.00 2.77 -13.76
N LYS A 64 -6.92 3.09 -14.46
CA LYS A 64 -5.84 2.13 -14.77
C LYS A 64 -4.87 2.04 -13.58
N THR A 65 -4.40 0.85 -13.25
CA THR A 65 -3.37 0.62 -12.23
C THR A 65 -2.03 0.34 -12.91
N LEU A 66 -0.93 0.68 -12.26
CA LEU A 66 0.43 0.35 -12.71
C LEU A 66 0.75 -1.13 -12.42
N PHE A 67 0.24 -1.65 -11.30
CA PHE A 67 0.48 -3.02 -10.87
C PHE A 67 -0.82 -3.80 -10.72
N THR A 68 -0.76 -5.05 -11.18
CA THR A 68 -1.75 -6.07 -10.82
C THR A 68 -1.49 -6.59 -9.40
N ILE A 69 -2.47 -7.26 -8.80
CA ILE A 69 -2.27 -7.91 -7.50
C ILE A 69 -1.15 -8.98 -7.55
N LYS A 70 -1.06 -9.73 -8.66
CA LYS A 70 0.04 -10.71 -8.87
C LYS A 70 1.40 -10.03 -8.87
N GLY A 71 1.54 -8.89 -9.55
CA GLY A 71 2.78 -8.11 -9.55
C GLY A 71 3.16 -7.59 -8.17
N LYS A 72 2.18 -7.17 -7.35
CA LYS A 72 2.42 -6.77 -5.97
C LYS A 72 2.90 -7.95 -5.11
N ILE A 73 2.27 -9.12 -5.25
CA ILE A 73 2.66 -10.33 -4.50
C ILE A 73 4.13 -10.67 -4.79
N SER A 74 4.52 -10.78 -6.07
CA SER A 74 5.90 -11.06 -6.44
C SER A 74 6.87 -10.01 -5.87
N LEU A 75 6.55 -8.73 -6.03
CA LEU A 75 7.39 -7.64 -5.54
C LEU A 75 7.64 -7.70 -4.02
N PHE A 76 6.58 -7.92 -3.22
CA PHE A 76 6.72 -7.96 -1.76
C PHE A 76 7.42 -9.24 -1.29
N GLU A 77 7.26 -10.34 -2.02
CA GLU A 77 8.00 -11.58 -1.78
C GLU A 77 9.49 -11.40 -2.03
N ASP A 78 9.87 -10.81 -3.19
CA ASP A 78 11.26 -10.50 -3.54
C ASP A 78 11.89 -9.52 -2.54
N LYS A 79 11.10 -8.59 -2.00
CA LYS A 79 11.56 -7.68 -0.94
C LYS A 79 11.65 -8.35 0.45
N GLY A 80 11.28 -9.61 0.61
CA GLY A 80 11.45 -10.38 1.84
C GLY A 80 10.51 -9.92 2.97
N PHE A 81 9.25 -9.58 2.67
CA PHE A 81 8.22 -9.38 3.68
C PHE A 81 7.72 -10.72 4.22
N ASP A 82 7.33 -10.74 5.52
CA ASP A 82 6.78 -11.95 6.15
C ASP A 82 5.32 -12.16 5.76
N TYR A 83 4.54 -11.07 5.71
CA TYR A 83 3.10 -11.08 5.42
C TYR A 83 2.71 -10.06 4.36
N LEU A 84 1.80 -10.46 3.49
CA LEU A 84 1.02 -9.56 2.65
C LEU A 84 -0.47 -9.77 2.94
N PHE A 85 -1.08 -8.78 3.56
CA PHE A 85 -2.52 -8.73 3.77
C PHE A 85 -3.19 -8.03 2.59
N ILE A 86 -4.27 -8.62 2.10
CA ILE A 86 -5.05 -8.09 0.98
C ILE A 86 -6.47 -7.83 1.46
N GLY A 87 -6.84 -6.55 1.51
CA GLY A 87 -8.22 -6.15 1.72
C GLY A 87 -9.01 -6.27 0.42
N THR A 88 -10.01 -7.15 0.37
CA THR A 88 -10.97 -7.21 -0.74
C THR A 88 -11.81 -5.93 -0.71
N PHE A 89 -11.47 -4.97 -1.62
CA PHE A 89 -12.12 -3.66 -1.61
C PHE A 89 -13.48 -3.74 -2.31
N ASN A 90 -14.53 -3.96 -1.53
CA ASN A 90 -15.92 -4.08 -1.93
C ASN A 90 -16.81 -3.08 -1.14
N LYS A 91 -18.12 -3.14 -1.32
CA LYS A 91 -19.07 -2.28 -0.58
C LYS A 91 -18.94 -2.41 0.93
N GLU A 92 -18.78 -3.62 1.44
CA GLU A 92 -18.66 -3.92 2.88
C GLU A 92 -17.40 -3.28 3.43
N PHE A 93 -16.24 -3.52 2.79
CA PHE A 93 -14.97 -2.93 3.21
C PHE A 93 -15.00 -1.39 3.12
N ALA A 94 -15.59 -0.84 2.07
CA ALA A 94 -15.70 0.61 1.87
C ALA A 94 -16.65 1.30 2.88
N SER A 95 -17.53 0.54 3.54
CA SER A 95 -18.48 1.02 4.55
C SER A 95 -17.97 0.88 6.00
N LEU A 96 -16.81 0.24 6.21
CA LEU A 96 -16.24 0.11 7.55
C LEU A 96 -16.10 1.48 8.22
N SER A 97 -16.60 1.59 9.42
CA SER A 97 -16.35 2.74 10.31
C SER A 97 -14.86 2.81 10.70
N VAL A 98 -14.48 3.90 11.33
CA VAL A 98 -13.13 4.05 11.89
C VAL A 98 -12.81 2.94 12.89
N ASP A 99 -13.75 2.65 13.80
CA ASP A 99 -13.57 1.65 14.86
C ASP A 99 -13.50 0.22 14.29
N GLU A 100 -14.34 -0.10 13.30
CA GLU A 100 -14.31 -1.41 12.64
C GLU A 100 -12.97 -1.62 11.90
N PHE A 101 -12.45 -0.61 11.21
CA PHE A 101 -11.13 -0.73 10.60
C PHE A 101 -10.01 -0.89 11.64
N VAL A 102 -10.08 -0.16 12.75
CA VAL A 102 -9.15 -0.34 13.89
C VAL A 102 -9.26 -1.77 14.46
N ALA A 103 -10.47 -2.33 14.56
CA ALA A 103 -10.67 -3.71 15.01
C ALA A 103 -9.99 -4.71 14.05
N VAL A 104 -10.07 -4.51 12.73
CA VAL A 104 -9.33 -5.33 11.75
C VAL A 104 -7.82 -5.26 12.02
N LEU A 105 -7.25 -4.08 12.24
CA LEU A 105 -5.82 -3.94 12.53
C LEU A 105 -5.42 -4.63 13.85
N LYS A 106 -6.28 -4.61 14.86
CA LYS A 106 -6.06 -5.35 16.12
C LYS A 106 -6.08 -6.86 15.90
N GLN A 107 -6.96 -7.39 15.04
CA GLN A 107 -6.98 -8.81 14.67
C GLN A 107 -5.70 -9.26 13.95
N LEU A 108 -5.06 -8.35 13.21
CA LEU A 108 -3.76 -8.57 12.58
C LEU A 108 -2.60 -8.52 13.58
N ASN A 109 -2.85 -8.33 14.86
CA ASN A 109 -1.84 -8.18 15.91
C ASN A 109 -0.82 -7.07 15.61
N VAL A 110 -1.30 -5.94 15.08
CA VAL A 110 -0.47 -4.80 14.72
C VAL A 110 0.02 -4.11 15.98
N LYS A 111 1.34 -4.01 16.14
CA LYS A 111 2.02 -3.22 17.15
C LYS A 111 2.33 -1.81 16.63
N ARG A 112 2.83 -1.74 15.39
CA ARG A 112 3.31 -0.50 14.78
C ARG A 112 2.77 -0.33 13.36
N LEU A 113 2.36 0.90 13.04
CA LEU A 113 1.88 1.29 11.71
C LEU A 113 2.87 2.26 11.07
N VAL A 114 3.16 2.06 9.78
CA VAL A 114 3.92 3.00 8.97
C VAL A 114 3.03 3.46 7.82
N VAL A 115 2.63 4.74 7.86
CA VAL A 115 1.67 5.31 6.90
C VAL A 115 2.11 6.67 6.39
N GLY A 116 1.70 7.01 5.18
CA GLY A 116 1.94 8.35 4.63
C GLY A 116 1.11 9.42 5.36
N LYS A 117 1.59 10.66 5.38
CA LYS A 117 0.95 11.77 6.12
C LYS A 117 -0.50 12.09 5.69
N ASP A 118 -0.89 11.70 4.46
CA ASP A 118 -2.26 11.91 3.96
C ASP A 118 -3.12 10.65 4.07
N PHE A 119 -2.68 9.67 4.88
CA PHE A 119 -3.43 8.44 5.04
C PHE A 119 -4.81 8.70 5.61
N ARG A 120 -5.82 8.14 4.93
CA ARG A 120 -7.23 8.18 5.32
C ARG A 120 -7.82 6.79 5.21
N PHE A 121 -8.79 6.49 6.08
CA PHE A 121 -9.45 5.19 6.13
C PHE A 121 -10.88 5.32 6.67
N GLY A 122 -11.59 4.21 6.72
CA GLY A 122 -12.98 4.18 7.16
C GLY A 122 -13.95 4.76 6.14
N PHE A 123 -15.24 4.69 6.47
CA PHE A 123 -16.32 5.16 5.59
C PHE A 123 -16.13 6.61 5.17
N LYS A 124 -16.17 6.87 3.86
CA LYS A 124 -15.94 8.19 3.25
C LYS A 124 -14.62 8.84 3.67
N ALA A 125 -13.59 8.03 3.98
CA ALA A 125 -12.27 8.51 4.41
C ALA A 125 -12.32 9.39 5.68
N SER A 126 -13.24 9.09 6.61
CA SER A 126 -13.47 9.86 7.84
C SER A 126 -12.34 9.71 8.86
N GLY A 127 -11.66 8.55 8.89
CA GLY A 127 -10.52 8.30 9.77
C GLY A 127 -9.21 8.91 9.28
N ASN A 128 -8.35 9.23 10.21
CA ASN A 128 -7.04 9.85 9.97
C ASN A 128 -5.97 9.29 10.92
N ILE A 129 -4.74 9.78 10.81
CA ILE A 129 -3.58 9.32 11.59
C ILE A 129 -3.81 9.48 13.11
N ASN A 130 -4.47 10.56 13.56
CA ASN A 130 -4.71 10.78 14.99
C ASN A 130 -5.64 9.70 15.58
N ASP A 131 -6.55 9.16 14.77
CA ASP A 131 -7.41 8.05 15.21
C ASP A 131 -6.60 6.77 15.39
N LEU A 132 -5.62 6.50 14.52
CA LEU A 132 -4.71 5.36 14.67
C LEU A 132 -3.79 5.51 15.89
N MET A 133 -3.28 6.72 16.16
CA MET A 133 -2.39 7.00 17.30
C MET A 133 -3.03 6.74 18.67
N LYS A 134 -4.36 6.66 18.74
CA LYS A 134 -5.08 6.26 19.96
C LYS A 134 -4.89 4.78 20.30
N HIS A 135 -4.48 3.96 19.34
CA HIS A 135 -4.48 2.50 19.43
C HIS A 135 -3.14 1.84 19.11
N PHE A 136 -2.28 2.49 18.33
CA PHE A 136 -1.04 1.92 17.80
C PHE A 136 0.11 2.91 17.89
N GLU A 137 1.32 2.41 17.90
CA GLU A 137 2.50 3.20 17.55
C GLU A 137 2.44 3.55 16.06
N VAL A 138 2.42 4.84 15.71
CA VAL A 138 2.29 5.27 14.31
C VAL A 138 3.49 6.07 13.88
N VAL A 139 4.15 5.61 12.83
CA VAL A 139 5.30 6.26 12.20
C VAL A 139 4.86 6.90 10.90
N VAL A 140 5.11 8.20 10.76
CA VAL A 140 4.74 8.99 9.59
C VAL A 140 6.03 9.60 9.02
N PRO A 141 6.60 9.03 7.97
CA PRO A 141 7.81 9.59 7.37
C PRO A 141 7.54 10.86 6.59
N ASP A 142 8.59 11.66 6.43
CA ASP A 142 8.55 12.87 5.60
C ASP A 142 8.21 12.53 4.14
N THR A 143 7.44 13.41 3.52
CA THR A 143 7.07 13.26 2.11
C THR A 143 8.28 13.51 1.21
N LEU A 144 8.60 12.54 0.36
CA LEU A 144 9.61 12.70 -0.66
C LEU A 144 9.12 13.59 -1.80
N LYS A 145 10.02 14.44 -2.30
CA LYS A 145 9.80 15.25 -3.50
C LYS A 145 10.73 14.79 -4.63
N SER A 146 10.29 14.97 -5.87
CA SER A 146 11.15 14.77 -7.06
C SER A 146 12.23 15.84 -7.13
N LYS A 147 13.17 15.70 -8.06
CA LYS A 147 14.19 16.74 -8.36
C LYS A 147 13.55 18.08 -8.74
N GLU A 148 12.37 18.08 -9.32
CA GLU A 148 11.59 19.27 -9.71
C GLU A 148 10.71 19.80 -8.56
N ALA A 149 10.94 19.34 -7.31
CA ALA A 149 10.18 19.69 -6.12
C ALA A 149 8.70 19.25 -6.14
N GLU A 150 8.28 18.44 -7.13
CA GLU A 150 6.94 17.86 -7.18
C GLU A 150 6.83 16.70 -6.21
N ARG A 151 5.67 16.53 -5.60
CA ARG A 151 5.39 15.37 -4.74
C ARG A 151 5.38 14.08 -5.56
N ILE A 152 6.23 13.12 -5.19
CA ILE A 152 6.23 11.78 -5.78
C ILE A 152 4.88 11.10 -5.52
N SER A 153 4.20 10.67 -6.58
CA SER A 153 2.89 10.01 -6.50
C SER A 153 2.62 9.13 -7.73
N THR A 154 1.77 8.13 -7.58
CA THR A 154 1.31 7.29 -8.70
C THR A 154 0.68 8.13 -9.83
N THR A 155 -0.01 9.21 -9.50
CA THR A 155 -0.62 10.10 -10.49
C THR A 155 0.45 10.78 -11.37
N LEU A 156 1.54 11.25 -10.77
CA LEU A 156 2.65 11.86 -11.50
C LEU A 156 3.35 10.84 -12.40
N ILE A 157 3.54 9.61 -11.92
CA ILE A 157 4.12 8.52 -12.73
C ILE A 157 3.26 8.24 -13.95
N LYS A 158 1.95 8.08 -13.77
CA LYS A 158 1.01 7.83 -14.89
C LYS A 158 1.05 8.94 -15.92
N LYS A 159 1.07 10.20 -15.48
CA LYS A 159 1.23 11.35 -16.37
C LYS A 159 2.49 11.23 -17.22
N TYR A 160 3.65 10.94 -16.62
CA TYR A 160 4.89 10.78 -17.39
C TYR A 160 4.86 9.60 -18.35
N ILE A 161 4.22 8.49 -17.99
CA ILE A 161 4.05 7.33 -18.88
C ILE A 161 3.14 7.70 -20.07
N GLU A 162 2.03 8.39 -19.81
CA GLU A 162 1.07 8.83 -20.84
C GLU A 162 1.71 9.85 -21.82
N GLU A 163 2.61 10.69 -21.33
CA GLU A 163 3.41 11.64 -22.12
C GLU A 163 4.59 10.97 -22.86
N GLY A 164 4.82 9.66 -22.68
CA GLY A 164 5.98 8.95 -23.23
C GLY A 164 7.29 9.27 -22.53
N ASN A 165 7.29 10.01 -21.42
CA ASN A 165 8.47 10.40 -20.67
C ASN A 165 8.89 9.31 -19.67
N ILE A 166 9.24 8.14 -20.20
CA ILE A 166 9.60 6.95 -19.39
C ILE A 166 10.79 7.22 -18.49
N LYS A 167 11.76 8.03 -18.95
CA LYS A 167 12.94 8.39 -18.13
C LYS A 167 12.54 9.08 -16.82
N LYS A 168 11.65 10.08 -16.87
CA LYS A 168 11.15 10.74 -15.67
C LYS A 168 10.29 9.81 -14.80
N ALA A 169 9.50 8.93 -15.41
CA ALA A 169 8.76 7.91 -14.68
C ALA A 169 9.71 6.99 -13.89
N ASN A 170 10.78 6.49 -14.52
CA ASN A 170 11.78 5.63 -13.88
C ASN A 170 12.52 6.35 -12.75
N GLU A 171 12.84 7.64 -12.91
CA GLU A 171 13.51 8.42 -11.85
C GLU A 171 12.69 8.48 -10.56
N ILE A 172 11.37 8.60 -10.65
CA ILE A 172 10.49 8.66 -9.47
C ILE A 172 9.98 7.29 -9.00
N LEU A 173 10.00 6.29 -9.89
CA LEU A 173 9.83 4.89 -9.51
C LEU A 173 11.05 4.36 -8.74
N GLY A 174 12.25 4.78 -9.12
CA GLY A 174 13.50 4.25 -8.60
C GLY A 174 13.92 2.91 -9.24
N TYR A 175 13.24 2.52 -10.33
CA TYR A 175 13.52 1.32 -11.14
C TYR A 175 12.93 1.50 -12.54
N ASP A 176 13.32 0.64 -13.49
CA ASP A 176 12.80 0.69 -14.84
C ASP A 176 11.35 0.18 -14.90
N TYR A 177 10.46 1.01 -15.43
CA TYR A 177 9.08 0.63 -15.65
C TYR A 177 8.98 -0.53 -16.63
N HIS A 178 8.29 -1.57 -16.24
CA HIS A 178 8.05 -2.75 -17.07
C HIS A 178 6.59 -3.20 -17.01
N VAL A 179 6.15 -3.88 -18.03
CA VAL A 179 4.82 -4.48 -18.14
C VAL A 179 4.99 -6.00 -18.20
N LEU A 180 4.26 -6.70 -17.37
CA LEU A 180 4.19 -8.16 -17.42
C LEU A 180 3.01 -8.57 -18.29
N GLY A 181 3.22 -9.47 -19.23
CA GLY A 181 2.21 -10.02 -20.11
C GLY A 181 2.48 -11.48 -20.45
N VAL A 182 1.47 -12.16 -20.96
CA VAL A 182 1.59 -13.50 -21.54
C VAL A 182 1.70 -13.33 -23.06
N VAL A 183 2.68 -13.98 -23.66
CA VAL A 183 2.80 -14.04 -25.12
C VAL A 183 1.90 -15.16 -25.61
N GLU A 184 0.86 -14.82 -26.38
CA GLU A 184 0.02 -15.78 -27.08
C GLU A 184 0.56 -15.92 -28.51
N HIS A 185 0.70 -17.17 -28.98
CA HIS A 185 1.17 -17.52 -30.33
C HIS A 185 -0.01 -17.92 -31.21
#